data_2b342094f79c304f6f31903d27395c66
#
_entry.id   2b342094f79c304f6f31903d27395c66
#
_cell.length_a   1.000
_cell.length_b   1.000
_cell.length_c   1.000
_cell.angle_alpha   90.00
_cell.angle_beta   90.00
_cell.angle_gamma   90.00
#
_symmetry.space_group_name_H-M   'P 1'
#
loop_
_entity.id
_entity.type
_entity.pdbx_description
1 polymer ?
#
loop_
_entity_poly.entity_id
_entity_poly.type
_entity_poly.pdbx_seq_one_letter_code
_entity_poly.pdbx_strand_id
1 'polypeptide(L)'
;MKKLLNHFLGFAAIAILATQVISCKDDEDSGKVIASFSFEADESNYKTIHFTNFSKNFSSVTWNFGDGTATSSEEDPSHTYTEDGTYTVVLTATGSGGTANFEAEVVVENPDAILDALAGTTSKTWKLLRDASTGRYPLLVGSLKDGTTINEQWWGMGRDNDEIAIRSCMLNHEYTFTRAGLTFERNLHGAMWGEGHGTKGRFPIENQCFDTTDPNNMKDFETGASLAVWGDFEGTFSIIQGTPNKLKIDGLGAYMGIEKVGSDGEVTAPQASLTYNIEKLYDGTVDTLIVRVNYKNAPADAVPTAYWMFTFVHYDNAGDEPPIPGNKPTVAFTGTMAGNQLTLTNETEGAVSYAWDFGDGGTSTAATPTHTFTNDGIYNVTLTATNASGSNTVRKLFVANASTPALTNALLQGGAWKVRADELSLFVGPAMGSYEWYVVPKSDMLGSWACLANDEFKFSAGGVYSYDTKGDVRNDGYMGDPTGCLTDAQLAAIATDGRKLKTEANHSYTFTPASGSDRAVITVANAAGGNSSAFLGFYKPYYGGENFTPTNPATINNGATSIRYEVMAYAKSATKEYLYVTCDISADKNGSASWSFILVR
;
A
#
# COMPACT_ATOMS: atom_id res chain seq x y z
N MET A 1 -26.08 1.78 49.23
CA MET A 1 -24.78 1.59 49.86
C MET A 1 -24.16 0.30 49.32
N LYS A 2 -23.65 0.33 48.10
CA LYS A 2 -22.79 -0.70 47.46
C LYS A 2 -22.51 -0.25 46.02
N LYS A 3 -21.86 0.91 45.87
CA LYS A 3 -21.34 1.40 44.57
C LYS A 3 -20.23 2.41 44.85
N LEU A 4 -19.16 1.95 45.47
CA LEU A 4 -17.91 2.68 45.60
C LEU A 4 -16.82 1.70 46.04
N LEU A 5 -16.47 0.79 45.16
CA LEU A 5 -15.34 -0.10 45.44
C LEU A 5 -14.82 -0.71 44.12
N ASN A 6 -14.38 0.10 43.17
CA ASN A 6 -13.62 -0.38 42.03
C ASN A 6 -12.72 0.71 41.40
N HIS A 7 -12.34 1.72 42.17
CA HIS A 7 -11.37 2.76 41.71
C HIS A 7 -10.06 2.72 42.51
N PHE A 8 -9.74 1.64 43.20
CA PHE A 8 -8.49 1.48 43.94
C PHE A 8 -7.65 0.34 43.37
N LEU A 9 -7.03 0.57 42.21
CA LEU A 9 -5.91 -0.23 41.75
C LEU A 9 -5.07 0.62 40.80
N GLY A 10 -4.17 1.43 41.35
CA GLY A 10 -3.27 2.20 40.50
C GLY A 10 -2.27 3.13 41.20
N PHE A 11 -2.31 3.28 42.50
CA PHE A 11 -1.26 4.04 43.19
C PHE A 11 -0.45 3.11 44.10
N ALA A 12 0.46 2.35 43.52
CA ALA A 12 1.59 1.83 44.25
C ALA A 12 2.62 2.96 44.28
N ALA A 13 2.56 3.82 45.30
CA ALA A 13 3.70 4.61 45.68
C ALA A 13 4.84 3.63 45.97
N ILE A 14 5.81 3.52 45.08
CA ILE A 14 7.04 2.77 45.34
C ILE A 14 7.83 3.63 46.33
N ALA A 15 7.50 3.51 47.61
CA ALA A 15 8.40 3.88 48.68
C ALA A 15 9.57 2.89 48.61
N ILE A 16 10.64 3.26 47.94
CA ILE A 16 11.90 2.54 48.07
C ILE A 16 12.36 2.78 49.49
N LEU A 17 11.99 1.86 50.37
CA LEU A 17 12.53 1.79 51.72
C LEU A 17 14.02 1.42 51.57
N ALA A 18 14.90 2.42 51.59
CA ALA A 18 16.31 2.20 51.72
C ALA A 18 16.54 1.58 53.11
N THR A 19 16.45 0.25 53.19
CA THR A 19 16.87 -0.50 54.35
C THR A 19 18.38 -0.42 54.46
N GLN A 20 18.86 0.59 55.18
CA GLN A 20 20.18 0.49 55.81
C GLN A 20 20.08 -0.65 56.82
N VAL A 21 20.79 -1.75 56.55
CA VAL A 21 20.99 -2.83 57.52
C VAL A 21 21.77 -2.26 58.70
N ILE A 22 21.02 -1.83 59.72
CA ILE A 22 21.62 -1.50 61.03
C ILE A 22 21.79 -2.83 61.74
N SER A 23 23.06 -3.23 61.86
CA SER A 23 23.48 -4.26 62.81
C SER A 23 23.01 -3.87 64.19
N CYS A 24 22.14 -4.71 64.81
CA CYS A 24 21.77 -4.55 66.21
C CYS A 24 23.02 -4.62 67.09
N LYS A 25 23.43 -3.48 67.62
CA LYS A 25 24.08 -3.32 68.92
C LYS A 25 23.26 -2.32 69.67
N ASP A 26 22.78 -2.74 70.86
CA ASP A 26 22.21 -1.86 71.88
C ASP A 26 23.32 -0.86 72.28
N ASP A 27 23.20 0.38 71.75
CA ASP A 27 23.89 1.56 72.27
C ASP A 27 22.84 2.66 72.40
N GLU A 28 22.82 3.28 73.59
CA GLU A 28 21.95 4.35 74.05
C GLU A 28 21.66 5.34 72.91
N ASP A 29 20.39 5.74 72.80
CA ASP A 29 19.92 6.83 71.92
C ASP A 29 20.73 8.10 72.18
N SER A 30 21.82 8.29 71.46
CA SER A 30 22.84 9.30 71.66
C SER A 30 22.40 10.72 71.27
N GLY A 31 21.10 10.99 71.12
CA GLY A 31 20.56 12.27 70.67
C GLY A 31 20.96 12.64 69.23
N LYS A 32 21.52 11.71 68.46
CA LYS A 32 21.93 11.94 67.08
C LYS A 32 20.68 12.24 66.24
N VAL A 33 20.76 13.29 65.41
CA VAL A 33 19.71 13.65 64.47
C VAL A 33 19.63 12.60 63.38
N ILE A 34 18.39 12.14 63.05
CA ILE A 34 18.08 11.25 61.92
C ILE A 34 17.07 11.98 61.06
N ALA A 35 17.39 12.17 59.78
CA ALA A 35 16.45 12.73 58.79
C ALA A 35 15.74 11.57 58.04
N SER A 36 14.43 11.70 57.86
CA SER A 36 13.62 10.76 57.08
C SER A 36 12.27 11.40 56.76
N PHE A 37 11.72 11.10 55.60
CA PHE A 37 10.38 11.52 55.21
C PHE A 37 9.70 10.52 54.29
N SER A 38 8.37 10.65 54.15
CA SER A 38 7.57 10.08 53.06
C SER A 38 6.90 11.21 52.29
N PHE A 39 6.33 10.85 51.15
CA PHE A 39 5.57 11.78 50.34
C PHE A 39 4.44 11.09 49.62
N GLU A 40 3.40 11.85 49.27
CA GLU A 40 2.28 11.41 48.45
C GLU A 40 1.79 12.58 47.58
N ALA A 41 1.23 12.27 46.40
CA ALA A 41 0.64 13.25 45.52
C ALA A 41 -0.78 13.61 46.01
N ASP A 42 -1.18 14.86 45.85
CA ASP A 42 -2.55 15.32 46.09
C ASP A 42 -3.51 14.70 45.10
N GLU A 43 -4.64 14.15 45.56
CA GLU A 43 -5.63 13.46 44.72
C GLU A 43 -6.29 14.40 43.66
N SER A 44 -6.33 15.69 43.92
CA SER A 44 -6.95 16.69 43.03
C SER A 44 -5.97 17.39 42.11
N ASN A 45 -4.68 17.34 42.46
CA ASN A 45 -3.60 17.98 41.70
C ASN A 45 -2.29 17.19 41.83
N TYR A 46 -2.00 16.28 40.92
CA TYR A 46 -0.82 15.45 40.93
C TYR A 46 0.52 16.22 41.01
N LYS A 47 0.54 17.51 40.65
CA LYS A 47 1.71 18.38 40.77
C LYS A 47 1.94 18.88 42.21
N THR A 48 0.98 18.71 43.08
CA THR A 48 1.11 19.03 44.51
C THR A 48 1.51 17.77 45.26
N ILE A 49 2.65 17.82 45.93
CA ILE A 49 3.17 16.70 46.72
C ILE A 49 3.13 17.12 48.21
N HIS A 50 2.54 16.26 49.01
CA HIS A 50 2.49 16.39 50.47
C HIS A 50 3.65 15.59 51.06
N PHE A 51 4.48 16.23 51.88
CA PHE A 51 5.62 15.58 52.54
C PHE A 51 5.30 15.40 54.01
N THR A 52 5.59 14.25 54.56
CA THR A 52 5.48 13.93 55.99
C THR A 52 6.85 13.64 56.57
N ASN A 53 7.25 14.42 57.56
CA ASN A 53 8.55 14.29 58.20
C ASN A 53 8.53 13.19 59.27
N PHE A 54 9.50 12.28 59.22
CA PHE A 54 9.74 11.22 60.20
C PHE A 54 11.10 11.33 60.88
N SER A 55 11.72 12.52 60.81
CA SER A 55 13.03 12.76 61.44
C SER A 55 12.96 12.63 62.96
N LYS A 56 14.09 12.30 63.59
CA LYS A 56 14.20 12.14 65.04
C LYS A 56 15.30 13.05 65.58
N ASN A 57 15.10 13.52 66.86
CA ASN A 57 16.05 14.34 67.60
C ASN A 57 16.40 15.67 66.92
N PHE A 58 15.48 16.24 66.12
CA PHE A 58 15.66 17.50 65.46
C PHE A 58 14.97 18.63 66.22
N SER A 59 15.38 19.87 65.98
CA SER A 59 14.76 21.12 66.47
C SER A 59 14.30 22.03 65.31
N SER A 60 14.83 21.80 64.11
CA SER A 60 14.43 22.50 62.89
C SER A 60 14.66 21.63 61.65
N VAL A 61 13.89 21.90 60.61
CA VAL A 61 14.00 21.26 59.31
C VAL A 61 14.13 22.31 58.20
N THR A 62 14.75 21.89 57.11
CA THR A 62 14.78 22.68 55.86
C THR A 62 14.62 21.71 54.69
N TRP A 63 13.63 22.02 53.85
CA TRP A 63 13.30 21.26 52.65
C TRP A 63 13.80 21.98 51.40
N ASN A 64 14.46 21.26 50.53
CA ASN A 64 14.77 21.68 49.17
C ASN A 64 14.04 20.72 48.23
N PHE A 65 13.11 21.26 47.43
CA PHE A 65 12.25 20.44 46.57
C PHE A 65 12.87 20.06 45.22
N GLY A 66 14.09 20.51 44.94
CA GLY A 66 14.88 20.08 43.77
C GLY A 66 14.51 20.80 42.47
N ASP A 67 13.55 21.75 42.48
CA ASP A 67 13.07 22.50 41.31
C ASP A 67 13.62 23.94 41.24
N GLY A 68 14.52 24.28 42.15
CA GLY A 68 15.12 25.64 42.24
C GLY A 68 14.23 26.69 42.90
N THR A 69 13.08 26.33 43.43
CA THR A 69 12.23 27.22 44.22
C THR A 69 12.78 27.47 45.63
N ALA A 70 12.17 28.38 46.41
CA ALA A 70 12.56 28.64 47.76
C ALA A 70 12.39 27.40 48.67
N THR A 71 13.31 27.22 49.63
CA THR A 71 13.24 26.17 50.65
C THR A 71 12.08 26.42 51.62
N SER A 72 11.51 25.33 52.20
CA SER A 72 10.53 25.40 53.30
C SER A 72 11.16 25.01 54.63
N SER A 73 10.66 25.61 55.72
CA SER A 73 10.98 25.25 57.10
C SER A 73 9.80 24.64 57.87
N GLU A 74 8.71 24.36 57.17
CA GLU A 74 7.54 23.70 57.75
C GLU A 74 7.87 22.24 58.06
N GLU A 75 7.26 21.69 59.12
CA GLU A 75 7.53 20.31 59.52
C GLU A 75 7.03 19.33 58.49
N ASP A 76 5.81 19.50 58.01
CA ASP A 76 5.16 18.70 56.98
C ASP A 76 4.66 19.62 55.84
N PRO A 77 5.52 19.99 54.89
CA PRO A 77 5.15 20.94 53.84
C PRO A 77 4.39 20.25 52.71
N SER A 78 3.63 21.09 51.99
CA SER A 78 3.16 20.74 50.65
C SER A 78 3.86 21.62 49.62
N HIS A 79 4.27 21.02 48.50
CA HIS A 79 4.93 21.73 47.41
C HIS A 79 4.24 21.44 46.07
N THR A 80 4.02 22.47 45.27
CA THR A 80 3.42 22.35 43.93
C THR A 80 4.49 22.62 42.86
N TYR A 81 4.84 21.59 42.10
CA TYR A 81 5.74 21.69 40.96
C TYR A 81 5.05 22.35 39.76
N THR A 82 5.77 23.15 38.99
CA THR A 82 5.24 23.79 37.78
C THR A 82 5.29 22.85 36.57
N GLU A 83 6.31 22.02 36.48
CA GLU A 83 6.56 21.12 35.37
C GLU A 83 6.55 19.66 35.82
N ASP A 84 6.23 18.74 34.89
CA ASP A 84 6.42 17.33 35.09
C ASP A 84 7.92 17.02 35.08
N GLY A 85 8.36 16.07 35.91
CA GLY A 85 9.77 15.69 36.00
C GLY A 85 10.10 14.84 37.20
N THR A 86 11.37 14.48 37.31
CA THR A 86 11.92 13.81 38.48
C THR A 86 12.75 14.81 39.27
N TYR A 87 12.38 15.01 40.53
CA TYR A 87 13.00 15.99 41.41
C TYR A 87 13.69 15.30 42.59
N THR A 88 14.96 15.64 42.85
CA THR A 88 15.64 15.18 44.05
C THR A 88 15.29 16.08 45.21
N VAL A 89 14.42 15.63 46.11
CA VAL A 89 14.01 16.36 47.32
C VAL A 89 14.96 16.03 48.44
N VAL A 90 15.47 17.09 49.12
CA VAL A 90 16.40 16.97 50.22
C VAL A 90 15.80 17.56 51.49
N LEU A 91 15.64 16.74 52.53
CA LEU A 91 15.30 17.18 53.89
C LEU A 91 16.59 17.28 54.71
N THR A 92 16.85 18.47 55.22
CA THR A 92 17.91 18.71 56.21
C THR A 92 17.28 18.90 57.59
N ALA A 93 17.56 18.01 58.52
CA ALA A 93 17.13 18.07 59.93
C ALA A 93 18.30 18.47 60.80
N THR A 94 18.11 19.48 61.68
CA THR A 94 19.15 20.01 62.60
C THR A 94 18.65 19.96 64.03
N GLY A 95 19.49 19.54 64.92
CA GLY A 95 19.20 19.46 66.37
C GLY A 95 20.46 19.54 67.23
N SER A 96 20.34 19.34 68.54
CA SER A 96 21.50 19.37 69.47
C SER A 96 22.56 18.31 69.16
N GLY A 97 22.19 17.21 68.50
CA GLY A 97 23.07 16.13 68.07
C GLY A 97 23.71 16.31 66.70
N GLY A 98 23.55 17.50 66.04
CA GLY A 98 24.11 17.84 64.75
C GLY A 98 23.07 18.01 63.65
N THR A 99 23.49 17.79 62.42
CA THR A 99 22.66 17.91 61.22
C THR A 99 22.67 16.58 60.45
N ALA A 100 21.51 16.17 59.94
CA ALA A 100 21.38 14.98 59.05
C ALA A 100 20.55 15.39 57.82
N ASN A 101 20.89 14.78 56.67
CA ASN A 101 20.16 14.94 55.44
C ASN A 101 19.56 13.60 55.02
N PHE A 102 18.39 13.69 54.40
CA PHE A 102 17.74 12.57 53.67
C PHE A 102 17.26 13.08 52.33
N GLU A 103 17.54 12.31 51.29
CA GLU A 103 17.12 12.63 49.92
C GLU A 103 16.32 11.51 49.30
N ALA A 104 15.34 11.90 48.49
CA ALA A 104 14.53 10.96 47.71
C ALA A 104 14.19 11.56 46.34
N GLU A 105 14.08 10.69 45.34
CA GLU A 105 13.54 11.08 44.04
C GLU A 105 12.02 11.11 44.12
N VAL A 106 11.42 12.24 43.73
CA VAL A 106 9.98 12.45 43.60
C VAL A 106 9.67 12.58 42.12
N VAL A 107 8.89 11.65 41.59
CA VAL A 107 8.41 11.68 40.19
C VAL A 107 7.08 12.41 40.16
N VAL A 108 7.02 13.52 39.42
CA VAL A 108 5.81 14.31 39.15
C VAL A 108 5.44 14.09 37.70
N GLU A 109 4.42 13.31 37.45
CA GLU A 109 3.92 13.01 36.11
C GLU A 109 2.39 12.92 36.14
N ASN A 110 1.75 13.31 35.04
CA ASN A 110 0.30 13.21 34.93
C ASN A 110 -0.13 11.72 34.88
N PRO A 111 -0.79 11.19 35.90
CA PRO A 111 -1.22 9.79 35.93
C PRO A 111 -2.27 9.48 34.87
N ASP A 112 -2.99 10.51 34.41
CA ASP A 112 -4.05 10.44 33.43
C ASP A 112 -3.60 10.87 32.03
N ALA A 113 -2.31 11.11 31.79
CA ALA A 113 -1.81 11.66 30.53
C ALA A 113 -2.33 10.94 29.28
N ILE A 114 -2.38 9.60 29.32
CA ILE A 114 -2.93 8.79 28.23
C ILE A 114 -4.45 9.03 28.08
N LEU A 115 -5.16 9.08 29.20
CA LEU A 115 -6.61 9.31 29.21
C LEU A 115 -6.95 10.74 28.74
N ASP A 116 -6.16 11.73 29.15
CA ASP A 116 -6.30 13.13 28.69
C ASP A 116 -6.09 13.24 27.18
N ALA A 117 -5.04 12.62 26.66
CA ALA A 117 -4.77 12.61 25.22
C ALA A 117 -5.84 11.84 24.42
N LEU A 118 -6.36 10.71 24.97
CA LEU A 118 -7.32 9.86 24.28
C LEU A 118 -8.77 10.38 24.33
N ALA A 119 -9.21 10.88 25.50
CA ALA A 119 -10.60 11.27 25.76
C ALA A 119 -10.79 12.76 26.09
N GLY A 120 -9.72 13.54 26.15
CA GLY A 120 -9.78 14.94 26.57
C GLY A 120 -10.31 15.11 27.99
N THR A 121 -10.87 16.26 28.28
CA THR A 121 -11.48 16.58 29.59
C THR A 121 -12.86 15.95 29.76
N THR A 122 -13.59 15.71 28.68
CA THR A 122 -14.94 15.12 28.68
C THR A 122 -15.07 13.96 27.71
N SER A 123 -14.87 14.21 26.44
CA SER A 123 -14.87 13.21 25.37
C SER A 123 -14.06 13.70 24.17
N LYS A 124 -13.50 12.78 23.39
CA LYS A 124 -12.77 13.05 22.15
C LYS A 124 -13.19 12.04 21.09
N THR A 125 -13.53 12.53 19.90
CA THR A 125 -13.94 11.72 18.74
C THR A 125 -12.79 11.60 17.76
N TRP A 126 -12.46 10.39 17.39
CA TRP A 126 -11.39 10.03 16.46
C TRP A 126 -11.96 9.52 15.14
N LYS A 127 -11.31 9.84 14.05
CA LYS A 127 -11.64 9.36 12.70
C LYS A 127 -10.40 8.77 12.03
N LEU A 128 -10.59 7.89 11.06
CA LEU A 128 -9.47 7.42 10.27
C LEU A 128 -8.81 8.57 9.48
N LEU A 129 -7.50 8.52 9.36
CA LEU A 129 -6.71 9.54 8.65
C LEU A 129 -7.20 9.69 7.20
N ARG A 130 -7.60 10.89 6.79
CA ARG A 130 -8.03 11.22 5.42
C ARG A 130 -6.90 11.74 4.54
N ASP A 131 -5.90 12.37 5.13
CA ASP A 131 -4.72 12.88 4.43
C ASP A 131 -3.66 11.78 4.30
N ALA A 132 -3.99 10.73 3.52
CA ALA A 132 -3.05 9.68 3.19
C ALA A 132 -2.02 10.17 2.18
N SER A 133 -0.76 9.90 2.45
CA SER A 133 0.38 10.15 1.57
C SER A 133 1.34 8.97 1.64
N THR A 134 2.38 8.97 0.83
CA THR A 134 3.39 7.89 0.85
C THR A 134 3.92 7.68 2.27
N GLY A 135 3.73 6.47 2.81
CA GLY A 135 4.11 6.09 4.17
C GLY A 135 3.13 6.53 5.27
N ARG A 136 2.00 7.16 4.92
CA ARG A 136 0.93 7.53 5.87
C ARG A 136 -0.39 6.92 5.41
N TYR A 137 -0.79 5.83 6.05
CA TYR A 137 -2.00 5.09 5.71
C TYR A 137 -2.99 5.07 6.88
N PRO A 138 -4.31 5.27 6.65
CA PRO A 138 -5.33 5.06 7.68
C PRO A 138 -5.37 3.61 8.18
N LEU A 139 -5.20 2.65 7.27
CA LEU A 139 -5.09 1.22 7.56
C LEU A 139 -3.88 0.65 6.83
N LEU A 140 -3.17 -0.25 7.50
CA LEU A 140 -2.15 -1.09 6.86
C LEU A 140 -2.05 -2.45 7.53
N VAL A 141 -1.59 -3.45 6.77
CA VAL A 141 -1.37 -4.81 7.22
C VAL A 141 -0.01 -5.29 6.76
N GLY A 142 0.65 -6.11 7.57
CA GLY A 142 1.97 -6.63 7.25
C GLY A 142 2.42 -7.77 8.15
N SER A 143 3.68 -8.17 8.00
CA SER A 143 4.31 -9.25 8.75
C SER A 143 5.12 -8.77 9.96
N LEU A 144 5.23 -9.65 10.95
CA LEU A 144 6.10 -9.50 12.12
C LEU A 144 7.23 -10.52 12.06
N LYS A 145 8.42 -10.11 12.53
CA LYS A 145 9.61 -10.95 12.56
C LYS A 145 9.64 -11.90 13.76
N ASP A 146 9.24 -11.42 14.94
CA ASP A 146 9.42 -12.10 16.24
C ASP A 146 8.20 -11.98 17.16
N GLY A 147 7.03 -11.77 16.60
CA GLY A 147 5.77 -11.51 17.32
C GLY A 147 5.53 -10.05 17.67
N THR A 148 6.54 -9.19 17.54
CA THR A 148 6.49 -7.78 17.96
C THR A 148 7.08 -6.81 16.95
N THR A 149 8.21 -7.15 16.35
CA THR A 149 8.95 -6.27 15.42
C THR A 149 8.35 -6.31 14.03
N ILE A 150 8.00 -5.15 13.48
CA ILE A 150 7.52 -5.02 12.09
C ILE A 150 8.63 -5.46 11.13
N ASN A 151 8.29 -6.35 10.20
CA ASN A 151 9.19 -6.86 9.17
C ASN A 151 8.86 -6.26 7.80
N GLU A 152 7.61 -6.34 7.37
CA GLU A 152 7.19 -5.97 6.03
C GLU A 152 5.76 -5.44 6.03
N GLN A 153 5.48 -4.46 5.18
CA GLN A 153 4.12 -4.04 4.86
C GLN A 153 3.64 -4.80 3.62
N TRP A 154 2.49 -5.47 3.73
CA TRP A 154 1.88 -6.20 2.61
C TRP A 154 0.93 -5.32 1.81
N TRP A 155 0.13 -4.53 2.51
CA TRP A 155 -0.88 -3.66 1.92
C TRP A 155 -1.13 -2.45 2.81
N GLY A 156 -1.59 -1.34 2.21
CA GLY A 156 -2.04 -0.14 2.90
C GLY A 156 -3.13 0.55 2.11
N MET A 157 -4.10 1.11 2.80
CA MET A 157 -5.17 1.93 2.21
C MET A 157 -4.59 3.29 1.82
N GLY A 158 -4.22 3.46 0.54
CA GLY A 158 -3.51 4.63 0.02
C GLY A 158 -4.22 5.32 -1.14
N ARG A 159 -3.67 6.46 -1.56
CA ARG A 159 -4.12 7.19 -2.75
C ARG A 159 -3.51 6.64 -4.04
N ASP A 160 -2.34 6.06 -3.94
CA ASP A 160 -1.58 5.49 -5.05
C ASP A 160 -2.23 4.22 -5.64
N ASN A 161 -2.99 3.50 -4.82
CA ASN A 161 -3.74 2.31 -5.22
C ASN A 161 -5.27 2.53 -5.23
N ASP A 162 -5.74 3.77 -5.13
CA ASP A 162 -7.15 4.17 -5.08
C ASP A 162 -7.98 3.59 -3.91
N GLU A 163 -7.39 2.81 -3.02
CA GLU A 163 -8.07 2.15 -1.91
C GLU A 163 -8.75 3.13 -0.94
N ILE A 164 -8.16 4.31 -0.76
CA ILE A 164 -8.74 5.34 0.11
C ILE A 164 -10.06 5.89 -0.45
N ALA A 165 -10.20 5.94 -1.78
CA ALA A 165 -11.39 6.44 -2.44
C ALA A 165 -12.52 5.40 -2.47
N ILE A 166 -12.21 4.15 -2.81
CA ILE A 166 -13.22 3.08 -2.85
C ILE A 166 -13.75 2.69 -1.47
N ARG A 167 -12.91 2.85 -0.41
CA ARG A 167 -13.27 2.60 1.00
C ARG A 167 -13.71 3.86 1.74
N SER A 168 -14.18 4.88 1.01
CA SER A 168 -14.48 6.21 1.55
C SER A 168 -15.49 6.23 2.70
N CYS A 169 -16.42 5.26 2.78
CA CYS A 169 -17.34 5.15 3.91
C CYS A 169 -16.61 4.97 5.25
N MET A 170 -15.50 4.23 5.28
CA MET A 170 -14.73 4.02 6.51
C MET A 170 -14.13 5.32 7.06
N LEU A 171 -13.84 6.29 6.19
CA LEU A 171 -13.28 7.59 6.57
C LEU A 171 -14.30 8.52 7.24
N ASN A 172 -15.59 8.15 7.21
CA ASN A 172 -16.66 8.86 7.92
C ASN A 172 -16.97 8.26 9.29
N HIS A 173 -16.42 7.09 9.62
CA HIS A 173 -16.66 6.44 10.89
C HIS A 173 -16.07 7.26 12.04
N GLU A 174 -16.80 7.33 13.14
CA GLU A 174 -16.44 8.02 14.36
C GLU A 174 -16.24 7.05 15.52
N TYR A 175 -15.19 7.29 16.30
CA TYR A 175 -14.79 6.49 17.46
C TYR A 175 -14.63 7.44 18.64
N THR A 176 -15.61 7.49 19.53
CA THR A 176 -15.67 8.44 20.63
C THR A 176 -15.33 7.78 21.96
N PHE A 177 -14.31 8.32 22.62
CA PHE A 177 -13.94 7.96 23.98
C PHE A 177 -14.48 9.01 24.94
N THR A 178 -15.28 8.61 25.91
CA THR A 178 -15.85 9.49 26.94
C THR A 178 -15.22 9.15 28.28
N ARG A 179 -14.66 10.19 28.94
CA ARG A 179 -13.96 10.03 30.23
C ARG A 179 -14.90 9.57 31.35
N ALA A 180 -16.10 10.14 31.41
CA ALA A 180 -17.09 9.73 32.41
C ALA A 180 -17.56 8.32 32.15
N GLY A 181 -17.22 7.39 33.07
CA GLY A 181 -17.59 5.97 32.98
C GLY A 181 -16.73 5.17 32.02
N LEU A 182 -15.69 5.77 31.40
CA LEU A 182 -14.81 5.15 30.43
C LEU A 182 -15.59 4.43 29.32
N THR A 183 -16.53 5.17 28.69
CA THR A 183 -17.39 4.60 27.63
C THR A 183 -16.78 4.88 26.25
N PHE A 184 -16.99 3.91 25.36
CA PHE A 184 -16.57 3.96 23.97
C PHE A 184 -17.79 3.80 23.05
N GLU A 185 -17.88 4.66 22.05
CA GLU A 185 -18.91 4.61 21.01
C GLU A 185 -18.25 4.52 19.63
N ARG A 186 -18.82 3.69 18.76
CA ARG A 186 -18.52 3.64 17.33
C ARG A 186 -19.79 3.98 16.55
N ASN A 187 -19.71 5.02 15.71
CA ASN A 187 -20.77 5.43 14.82
C ASN A 187 -20.29 5.28 13.37
N LEU A 188 -20.94 4.42 12.61
CA LEU A 188 -20.60 4.14 11.21
C LEU A 188 -21.34 5.05 10.21
N HIS A 189 -22.21 5.93 10.71
CA HIS A 189 -23.04 6.80 9.86
C HIS A 189 -23.84 6.03 8.80
N GLY A 190 -24.32 4.83 9.16
CA GLY A 190 -25.16 3.99 8.31
C GLY A 190 -24.43 3.26 7.18
N ALA A 191 -23.11 3.31 7.09
CA ALA A 191 -22.38 2.63 6.02
C ALA A 191 -21.09 1.98 6.53
N MET A 192 -20.74 0.81 6.00
CA MET A 192 -19.44 0.17 6.24
C MET A 192 -18.89 -0.49 4.98
N TRP A 193 -17.62 -0.83 5.02
CA TRP A 193 -16.95 -1.55 3.95
C TRP A 193 -17.17 -3.06 4.07
N GLY A 194 -17.57 -3.71 2.97
CA GLY A 194 -17.63 -5.16 2.87
C GLY A 194 -16.31 -5.71 2.35
N GLU A 195 -15.57 -6.44 3.20
CA GLU A 195 -14.38 -7.16 2.77
C GLU A 195 -14.75 -8.32 1.85
N GLY A 196 -13.85 -8.65 0.90
CA GLY A 196 -14.02 -9.80 0.03
C GLY A 196 -14.02 -11.13 0.80
N HIS A 197 -14.83 -12.09 0.41
CA HIS A 197 -14.94 -13.41 1.08
C HIS A 197 -13.60 -14.14 1.08
N GLY A 198 -12.79 -13.98 0.04
CA GLY A 198 -11.42 -14.51 -0.04
C GLY A 198 -10.46 -13.95 1.03
N THR A 199 -10.79 -12.81 1.64
CA THR A 199 -10.05 -12.15 2.72
C THR A 199 -10.82 -12.17 4.04
N LYS A 200 -11.63 -13.22 4.28
CA LYS A 200 -12.47 -13.42 5.46
C LYS A 200 -13.61 -12.41 5.65
N GLY A 201 -14.00 -11.69 4.62
CA GLY A 201 -15.25 -10.92 4.63
C GLY A 201 -16.46 -11.81 4.91
N ARG A 202 -17.41 -11.33 5.71
CA ARG A 202 -18.57 -12.12 6.15
C ARG A 202 -19.91 -11.54 5.72
N PHE A 203 -19.92 -10.32 5.20
CA PHE A 203 -21.16 -9.69 4.73
C PHE A 203 -21.57 -10.18 3.33
N PRO A 204 -22.86 -10.12 2.96
CA PRO A 204 -23.32 -10.51 1.62
C PRO A 204 -22.79 -9.61 0.50
N ILE A 205 -22.32 -8.40 0.84
CA ILE A 205 -21.81 -7.39 -0.07
C ILE A 205 -20.29 -7.33 0.08
N GLU A 206 -19.58 -7.46 -1.04
CA GLU A 206 -18.12 -7.52 -1.08
C GLU A 206 -17.52 -6.36 -1.85
N ASN A 207 -16.33 -5.93 -1.42
CA ASN A 207 -15.46 -4.98 -2.12
C ASN A 207 -16.15 -3.64 -2.48
N GLN A 208 -17.08 -3.21 -1.62
CA GLN A 208 -17.75 -1.91 -1.73
C GLN A 208 -18.34 -1.46 -0.40
N CYS A 209 -18.62 -0.17 -0.29
CA CYS A 209 -19.39 0.36 0.83
C CYS A 209 -20.85 -0.06 0.72
N PHE A 210 -21.48 -0.41 1.84
CA PHE A 210 -22.88 -0.84 1.89
C PHE A 210 -23.63 -0.21 3.06
N ASP A 211 -24.97 -0.16 2.95
CA ASP A 211 -25.88 0.39 3.95
C ASP A 211 -26.05 -0.58 5.11
N THR A 212 -25.65 -0.18 6.32
CA THR A 212 -25.78 -0.96 7.56
C THR A 212 -27.17 -0.88 8.18
N THR A 213 -28.04 0.01 7.71
CA THR A 213 -29.42 0.13 8.20
C THR A 213 -30.34 -0.95 7.61
N ASP A 214 -29.96 -1.57 6.50
CA ASP A 214 -30.63 -2.76 5.96
C ASP A 214 -30.16 -4.03 6.71
N PRO A 215 -31.01 -4.68 7.51
CA PRO A 215 -30.64 -5.87 8.27
C PRO A 215 -30.26 -7.07 7.37
N ASN A 216 -30.58 -7.05 6.07
CA ASN A 216 -30.13 -8.10 5.16
C ASN A 216 -28.65 -7.97 4.82
N ASN A 217 -28.11 -6.78 4.84
CA ASN A 217 -26.70 -6.53 4.64
C ASN A 217 -25.87 -6.90 5.87
N MET A 218 -26.47 -6.87 7.07
CA MET A 218 -25.85 -7.16 8.36
C MET A 218 -26.00 -8.62 8.78
N LYS A 219 -25.82 -9.55 7.83
CA LYS A 219 -25.86 -10.99 8.05
C LYS A 219 -24.60 -11.66 7.53
N ASP A 220 -24.23 -12.73 8.18
CA ASP A 220 -23.20 -13.64 7.68
C ASP A 220 -23.71 -14.35 6.41
N PHE A 221 -22.98 -14.24 5.31
CA PHE A 221 -23.41 -14.76 4.00
C PHE A 221 -23.47 -16.29 3.95
N GLU A 222 -22.68 -16.99 4.78
CA GLU A 222 -22.68 -18.46 4.83
C GLU A 222 -23.73 -19.02 5.77
N THR A 223 -23.87 -18.43 6.96
CA THR A 223 -24.70 -18.97 8.04
C THR A 223 -26.03 -18.24 8.19
N GLY A 224 -26.17 -17.04 7.65
CA GLY A 224 -27.33 -16.16 7.87
C GLY A 224 -27.41 -15.57 9.28
N ALA A 225 -26.41 -15.79 10.13
CA ALA A 225 -26.36 -15.24 11.48
C ALA A 225 -26.28 -13.70 11.44
N SER A 226 -26.93 -13.03 12.41
CA SER A 226 -26.86 -11.58 12.51
C SER A 226 -25.46 -11.10 12.88
N LEU A 227 -24.94 -10.13 12.14
CA LEU A 227 -23.70 -9.40 12.38
C LEU A 227 -23.98 -7.94 12.78
N ALA A 228 -25.21 -7.60 13.17
CA ALA A 228 -25.64 -6.24 13.49
C ALA A 228 -24.79 -5.57 14.59
N VAL A 229 -24.20 -6.34 15.50
CA VAL A 229 -23.29 -5.82 16.53
C VAL A 229 -21.95 -5.31 15.98
N TRP A 230 -21.61 -5.60 14.71
CA TRP A 230 -20.50 -4.98 14.01
C TRP A 230 -20.87 -3.61 13.39
N GLY A 231 -22.14 -3.20 13.45
CA GLY A 231 -22.62 -1.87 13.12
C GLY A 231 -22.22 -0.81 14.15
N ASP A 232 -23.12 0.14 14.43
CA ASP A 232 -22.96 1.09 15.53
C ASP A 232 -22.81 0.35 16.86
N PHE A 233 -22.01 0.87 17.76
CA PHE A 233 -21.59 0.14 18.95
C PHE A 233 -21.42 1.06 20.16
N GLU A 234 -21.87 0.59 21.32
CA GLU A 234 -21.60 1.20 22.61
C GLU A 234 -20.97 0.17 23.55
N GLY A 235 -19.89 0.54 24.20
CA GLY A 235 -19.16 -0.30 25.12
C GLY A 235 -18.33 0.50 26.11
N THR A 236 -17.34 -0.15 26.71
CA THR A 236 -16.39 0.51 27.60
C THR A 236 -14.97 0.34 27.11
N PHE A 237 -14.06 1.18 27.59
CA PHE A 237 -12.65 1.01 27.33
C PHE A 237 -11.83 1.05 28.61
N SER A 238 -10.63 0.52 28.54
CA SER A 238 -9.62 0.63 29.60
C SER A 238 -8.24 0.76 29.02
N ILE A 239 -7.35 1.44 29.78
CA ILE A 239 -5.94 1.58 29.45
C ILE A 239 -5.16 0.60 30.32
N ILE A 240 -4.38 -0.27 29.69
CA ILE A 240 -3.51 -1.21 30.36
C ILE A 240 -2.08 -0.68 30.25
N GLN A 241 -1.51 -0.29 31.37
CA GLN A 241 -0.14 0.21 31.47
C GLN A 241 0.87 -0.86 31.05
N GLY A 242 1.91 -0.47 30.32
CA GLY A 242 2.95 -1.36 29.85
C GLY A 242 3.85 -0.72 28.81
N THR A 243 4.70 -1.53 28.18
CA THR A 243 5.58 -1.08 27.09
C THR A 243 5.38 -1.99 25.88
N PRO A 244 4.58 -1.57 24.89
CA PRO A 244 3.75 -0.35 24.84
C PRO A 244 2.52 -0.41 25.75
N ASN A 245 1.94 0.74 26.08
CA ASN A 245 0.61 0.82 26.68
C ASN A 245 -0.44 0.22 25.75
N LYS A 246 -1.54 -0.28 26.30
CA LYS A 246 -2.60 -0.91 25.50
C LYS A 246 -3.95 -0.27 25.74
N LEU A 247 -4.73 -0.20 24.69
CA LEU A 247 -6.13 0.20 24.69
C LEU A 247 -6.99 -1.05 24.54
N LYS A 248 -7.83 -1.36 25.51
CA LYS A 248 -8.82 -2.45 25.44
C LYS A 248 -10.22 -1.86 25.30
N ILE A 249 -10.99 -2.37 24.35
CA ILE A 249 -12.41 -2.06 24.15
C ILE A 249 -13.21 -3.31 24.52
N ASP A 250 -14.21 -3.17 25.39
CA ASP A 250 -15.05 -4.24 25.91
C ASP A 250 -16.50 -4.07 25.43
N GLY A 251 -17.10 -5.18 25.01
CA GLY A 251 -18.46 -5.31 24.51
C GLY A 251 -18.52 -6.22 23.28
N LEU A 252 -19.63 -6.93 23.09
CA LEU A 252 -19.80 -7.82 21.93
C LEU A 252 -19.83 -7.02 20.62
N GLY A 253 -18.91 -7.26 19.73
CA GLY A 253 -18.73 -6.51 18.49
C GLY A 253 -17.68 -5.38 18.58
N ALA A 254 -16.88 -5.35 19.68
CA ALA A 254 -15.82 -4.36 19.88
C ALA A 254 -14.76 -4.40 18.78
N TYR A 255 -14.55 -3.28 18.07
CA TYR A 255 -13.43 -3.03 17.18
C TYR A 255 -13.29 -1.53 16.86
N MET A 256 -12.12 -1.13 16.40
CA MET A 256 -11.82 0.13 15.70
C MET A 256 -11.18 -0.20 14.35
N GLY A 257 -11.55 0.53 13.31
CA GLY A 257 -11.02 0.35 11.95
C GLY A 257 -11.77 -0.72 11.18
N ILE A 258 -11.39 -1.99 11.29
CA ILE A 258 -11.99 -3.09 10.51
C ILE A 258 -12.43 -4.24 11.43
N GLU A 259 -13.61 -4.81 11.17
CA GLU A 259 -14.31 -5.74 12.07
C GLU A 259 -13.67 -7.12 12.19
N LYS A 260 -12.98 -7.57 11.15
CA LYS A 260 -12.35 -8.91 11.10
C LYS A 260 -11.08 -9.05 11.93
N VAL A 261 -10.60 -7.99 12.54
CA VAL A 261 -9.34 -8.00 13.30
C VAL A 261 -9.52 -8.63 14.67
N GLY A 262 -8.66 -9.55 15.02
CA GLY A 262 -8.62 -10.20 16.34
C GLY A 262 -7.19 -10.51 16.78
N SER A 263 -6.98 -10.69 18.10
CA SER A 263 -5.64 -10.91 18.69
C SER A 263 -5.05 -12.29 18.37
N ASP A 264 -5.87 -13.31 18.12
CA ASP A 264 -5.40 -14.66 17.79
C ASP A 264 -5.52 -15.01 16.30
N GLY A 265 -5.92 -14.05 15.48
CA GLY A 265 -6.12 -14.20 14.05
C GLY A 265 -7.19 -13.25 13.54
N GLU A 266 -7.39 -13.20 12.25
CA GLU A 266 -8.58 -12.56 11.69
C GLU A 266 -9.82 -13.42 12.02
N VAL A 267 -10.87 -12.75 12.44
CA VAL A 267 -12.09 -13.39 12.94
C VAL A 267 -13.22 -13.34 11.93
N THR A 268 -14.13 -14.30 12.02
CA THR A 268 -15.34 -14.40 11.19
C THR A 268 -16.63 -14.21 12.01
N ALA A 269 -16.50 -13.87 13.29
CA ALA A 269 -17.62 -13.62 14.20
C ALA A 269 -17.29 -12.52 15.21
N PRO A 270 -18.29 -11.77 15.70
CA PRO A 270 -18.09 -10.70 16.68
C PRO A 270 -17.43 -11.19 17.97
N GLN A 271 -16.46 -10.42 18.45
CA GLN A 271 -15.70 -10.67 19.68
C GLN A 271 -16.28 -9.88 20.85
N ALA A 272 -16.08 -10.38 22.08
CA ALA A 272 -16.51 -9.71 23.31
C ALA A 272 -15.57 -8.57 23.74
N SER A 273 -14.35 -8.53 23.23
CA SER A 273 -13.41 -7.44 23.45
C SER A 273 -12.26 -7.49 22.43
N LEU A 274 -11.58 -6.36 22.23
CA LEU A 274 -10.35 -6.29 21.43
C LEU A 274 -9.34 -5.38 22.12
N THR A 275 -8.07 -5.81 22.12
CA THR A 275 -6.96 -5.08 22.73
C THR A 275 -5.98 -4.63 21.65
N TYR A 276 -5.65 -3.35 21.67
CA TYR A 276 -4.69 -2.69 20.77
C TYR A 276 -3.43 -2.31 21.53
N ASN A 277 -2.26 -2.44 20.92
CA ASN A 277 -1.06 -1.74 21.35
C ASN A 277 -1.15 -0.28 20.91
N ILE A 278 -0.88 0.66 21.79
CA ILE A 278 -0.77 2.08 21.46
C ILE A 278 0.65 2.31 20.96
N GLU A 279 0.81 2.45 19.66
CA GLU A 279 2.12 2.71 19.03
C GLU A 279 2.49 4.19 19.10
N LYS A 280 1.47 5.05 19.04
CA LYS A 280 1.62 6.49 19.18
C LYS A 280 0.31 7.09 19.68
N LEU A 281 0.42 7.98 20.64
CA LEU A 281 -0.64 8.88 21.05
C LEU A 281 0.00 10.26 21.22
N TYR A 282 -0.45 11.21 20.41
CA TYR A 282 0.09 12.56 20.36
C TYR A 282 -1.06 13.56 20.43
N ASP A 283 -0.98 14.49 21.37
CA ASP A 283 -1.89 15.60 21.57
C ASP A 283 -1.20 16.88 21.05
N GLY A 284 -1.78 17.53 20.05
CA GLY A 284 -1.17 18.65 19.35
C GLY A 284 -2.16 19.38 18.46
N THR A 285 -1.72 20.08 17.41
CA THR A 285 -2.62 20.79 16.47
C THR A 285 -3.51 19.83 15.67
N VAL A 286 -3.05 18.62 15.45
CA VAL A 286 -3.82 17.47 14.94
C VAL A 286 -3.43 16.28 15.81
N ASP A 287 -4.36 15.86 16.64
CA ASP A 287 -4.13 14.72 17.50
C ASP A 287 -3.98 13.45 16.66
N THR A 288 -3.07 12.60 17.06
CA THR A 288 -2.80 11.36 16.32
C THR A 288 -2.78 10.16 17.27
N LEU A 289 -3.62 9.16 16.97
CA LEU A 289 -3.64 7.88 17.63
C LEU A 289 -3.28 6.80 16.62
N ILE A 290 -2.16 6.10 16.84
CA ILE A 290 -1.78 4.93 16.06
C ILE A 290 -1.89 3.71 16.96
N VAL A 291 -2.72 2.76 16.56
CA VAL A 291 -2.92 1.51 17.30
C VAL A 291 -2.65 0.30 16.42
N ARG A 292 -2.17 -0.77 17.03
CA ARG A 292 -1.80 -2.00 16.35
C ARG A 292 -2.37 -3.23 17.05
N VAL A 293 -2.87 -4.18 16.26
CA VAL A 293 -3.21 -5.53 16.72
C VAL A 293 -2.25 -6.51 16.08
N ASN A 294 -1.49 -7.23 16.90
CA ASN A 294 -0.66 -8.33 16.44
C ASN A 294 -1.47 -9.62 16.46
N TYR A 295 -1.41 -10.40 15.39
CA TYR A 295 -2.19 -11.63 15.28
C TYR A 295 -1.40 -12.77 14.60
N LYS A 296 -1.88 -13.99 14.79
CA LYS A 296 -1.36 -15.17 14.11
C LYS A 296 -1.97 -15.27 12.72
N ASN A 297 -1.14 -15.22 11.68
CA ASN A 297 -1.60 -15.36 10.30
C ASN A 297 -2.03 -16.80 9.98
N ALA A 298 -1.42 -17.78 10.67
CA ALA A 298 -1.84 -19.18 10.63
C ALA A 298 -2.12 -19.69 12.05
N PRO A 299 -3.12 -20.60 12.25
CA PRO A 299 -3.44 -21.15 13.58
C PRO A 299 -2.27 -21.89 14.25
N ALA A 300 -1.32 -22.41 13.44
CA ALA A 300 -0.13 -23.12 13.93
C ALA A 300 1.01 -22.20 14.39
N ASP A 301 0.90 -20.89 14.20
CA ASP A 301 1.95 -19.95 14.60
C ASP A 301 2.08 -19.92 16.12
N ALA A 302 3.32 -20.06 16.61
CA ALA A 302 3.59 -20.04 18.05
C ALA A 302 3.46 -18.62 18.64
N VAL A 303 3.80 -17.60 17.85
CA VAL A 303 3.71 -16.18 18.17
C VAL A 303 2.97 -15.44 17.07
N PRO A 304 2.52 -14.19 17.28
CA PRO A 304 1.98 -13.37 16.21
C PRO A 304 2.98 -13.23 15.05
N THR A 305 2.51 -13.42 13.84
CA THR A 305 3.33 -13.32 12.60
C THR A 305 2.87 -12.21 11.68
N ALA A 306 1.73 -11.59 11.99
CA ALA A 306 1.15 -10.49 11.25
C ALA A 306 0.59 -9.40 12.17
N TYR A 307 0.30 -8.25 11.59
CA TYR A 307 -0.32 -7.14 12.31
C TYR A 307 -1.28 -6.37 11.41
N TRP A 308 -2.31 -5.80 12.03
CA TRP A 308 -3.08 -4.68 11.50
C TRP A 308 -2.71 -3.41 12.28
N MET A 309 -2.54 -2.30 11.58
CA MET A 309 -2.28 -0.99 12.18
C MET A 309 -3.26 0.03 11.63
N PHE A 310 -3.72 0.91 12.52
CA PHE A 310 -4.72 1.92 12.23
C PHE A 310 -4.20 3.28 12.68
N THR A 311 -4.38 4.30 11.84
CA THR A 311 -4.07 5.69 12.14
C THR A 311 -5.35 6.49 12.25
N PHE A 312 -5.63 6.96 13.44
CA PHE A 312 -6.75 7.84 13.73
C PHE A 312 -6.24 9.25 14.01
N VAL A 313 -7.08 10.23 13.70
CA VAL A 313 -6.84 11.66 13.95
C VAL A 313 -8.05 12.30 14.61
N HIS A 314 -7.79 13.36 15.39
CA HIS A 314 -8.79 14.27 15.90
C HIS A 314 -8.37 15.70 15.55
N TYR A 315 -9.34 16.51 15.16
CA TYR A 315 -9.16 17.94 14.86
C TYR A 315 -9.97 18.75 15.86
N ASP A 316 -9.32 19.66 16.58
CA ASP A 316 -10.00 20.55 17.52
C ASP A 316 -11.06 21.41 16.84
N ASN A 317 -10.82 21.79 15.59
CA ASN A 317 -11.78 22.49 14.75
C ASN A 317 -12.24 21.59 13.61
N ALA A 318 -13.53 21.35 13.51
CA ALA A 318 -14.11 20.55 12.42
C ALA A 318 -13.81 21.11 11.02
N GLY A 319 -13.52 22.42 10.89
CA GLY A 319 -13.14 23.07 9.63
C GLY A 319 -11.74 22.70 9.13
N ASP A 320 -10.87 22.17 9.99
CA ASP A 320 -9.52 21.75 9.65
C ASP A 320 -9.48 20.29 9.14
N GLU A 321 -10.59 19.56 9.31
CA GLU A 321 -10.71 18.19 8.85
C GLU A 321 -10.72 18.13 7.31
N PRO A 322 -9.78 17.39 6.66
CA PRO A 322 -9.78 17.25 5.22
C PRO A 322 -11.07 16.61 4.69
N PRO A 323 -11.55 16.99 3.51
CA PRO A 323 -12.70 16.34 2.90
C PRO A 323 -12.42 14.86 2.68
N ILE A 324 -13.47 14.03 2.71
CA ILE A 324 -13.36 12.61 2.34
C ILE A 324 -12.90 12.53 0.88
N PRO A 325 -11.80 11.82 0.58
CA PRO A 325 -11.36 11.64 -0.79
C PRO A 325 -12.44 10.95 -1.64
N GLY A 326 -12.77 11.55 -2.74
CA GLY A 326 -13.66 10.93 -3.74
C GLY A 326 -12.89 10.01 -4.68
N ASN A 327 -13.60 9.36 -5.59
CA ASN A 327 -12.99 8.56 -6.65
C ASN A 327 -12.27 9.46 -7.66
N LYS A 328 -11.12 9.00 -8.17
CA LYS A 328 -10.54 9.56 -9.37
C LYS A 328 -11.48 9.36 -10.57
N PRO A 329 -11.32 10.11 -11.65
CA PRO A 329 -12.16 9.91 -12.84
C PRO A 329 -12.06 8.48 -13.39
N THR A 330 -13.17 7.91 -13.80
CA THR A 330 -13.18 6.71 -14.64
C THR A 330 -12.95 7.15 -16.09
N VAL A 331 -11.74 6.95 -16.61
CA VAL A 331 -11.34 7.45 -17.92
C VAL A 331 -11.69 6.45 -19.00
N ALA A 332 -12.47 6.89 -19.97
CA ALA A 332 -12.79 6.10 -21.15
C ALA A 332 -12.98 7.04 -22.36
N PHE A 333 -12.59 6.57 -23.52
CA PHE A 333 -12.85 7.27 -24.77
C PHE A 333 -12.85 6.30 -25.96
N THR A 334 -13.53 6.69 -27.03
CA THR A 334 -13.46 6.03 -28.33
C THR A 334 -13.06 7.06 -29.39
N GLY A 335 -12.71 6.59 -30.57
CA GLY A 335 -12.33 7.48 -31.66
C GLY A 335 -12.50 6.82 -33.03
N THR A 336 -12.77 7.63 -34.03
CA THR A 336 -12.89 7.20 -35.41
C THR A 336 -11.90 7.98 -36.30
N MET A 337 -11.26 7.24 -37.19
CA MET A 337 -10.36 7.82 -38.20
C MET A 337 -11.10 8.04 -39.54
N ALA A 338 -10.97 9.24 -40.09
CA ALA A 338 -11.38 9.56 -41.46
C ALA A 338 -10.12 10.08 -42.19
N GLY A 339 -9.46 9.20 -42.92
CA GLY A 339 -8.10 9.47 -43.40
C GLY A 339 -7.13 9.66 -42.20
N ASN A 340 -6.48 10.83 -42.16
CA ASN A 340 -5.61 11.20 -41.05
C ASN A 340 -6.29 12.07 -39.97
N GLN A 341 -7.59 12.32 -40.10
CA GLN A 341 -8.35 13.02 -39.06
C GLN A 341 -8.94 12.02 -38.06
N LEU A 342 -8.61 12.23 -36.78
CA LEU A 342 -9.17 11.54 -35.64
C LEU A 342 -10.29 12.38 -35.01
N THR A 343 -11.46 11.81 -34.88
CA THR A 343 -12.57 12.36 -34.09
C THR A 343 -12.74 11.53 -32.83
N LEU A 344 -12.67 12.15 -31.67
CA LEU A 344 -12.74 11.49 -30.38
C LEU A 344 -14.12 11.67 -29.74
N THR A 345 -14.58 10.62 -29.10
CA THR A 345 -15.74 10.62 -28.18
C THR A 345 -15.21 10.34 -26.78
N ASN A 346 -15.40 11.28 -25.86
CA ASN A 346 -15.00 11.14 -24.47
C ASN A 346 -16.15 10.53 -23.66
N GLU A 347 -15.90 9.41 -23.05
CA GLU A 347 -16.83 8.62 -22.22
C GLU A 347 -16.40 8.64 -20.74
N THR A 348 -15.53 9.59 -20.37
CA THR A 348 -14.98 9.73 -19.02
C THR A 348 -16.03 10.25 -18.04
N GLU A 349 -16.11 9.62 -16.88
CA GLU A 349 -16.98 10.02 -15.78
C GLU A 349 -16.18 10.63 -14.62
N GLY A 350 -16.76 11.60 -13.91
CA GLY A 350 -16.21 12.16 -12.68
C GLY A 350 -15.01 13.09 -12.87
N ALA A 351 -14.68 13.53 -14.10
CA ALA A 351 -13.59 14.45 -14.37
C ALA A 351 -14.04 15.93 -14.38
N VAL A 352 -13.12 16.82 -14.00
CA VAL A 352 -13.30 18.27 -14.11
C VAL A 352 -12.35 18.89 -15.15
N SER A 353 -11.33 18.16 -15.58
CA SER A 353 -10.40 18.61 -16.63
C SER A 353 -9.82 17.43 -17.42
N TYR A 354 -9.39 17.73 -18.63
CA TYR A 354 -8.85 16.79 -19.60
C TYR A 354 -7.52 17.27 -20.16
N ALA A 355 -6.61 16.33 -20.40
CA ALA A 355 -5.38 16.56 -21.13
C ALA A 355 -5.17 15.43 -22.13
N TRP A 356 -5.19 15.76 -23.40
CA TRP A 356 -4.94 14.85 -24.51
C TRP A 356 -3.50 15.02 -25.02
N ASP A 357 -2.86 13.91 -25.30
CA ASP A 357 -1.62 13.82 -26.07
C ASP A 357 -1.89 12.88 -27.25
N PHE A 358 -1.70 13.37 -28.46
CA PHE A 358 -1.99 12.61 -29.69
C PHE A 358 -0.80 11.74 -30.14
N GLY A 359 0.34 11.83 -29.46
CA GLY A 359 1.52 11.03 -29.76
C GLY A 359 2.35 11.53 -30.96
N ASP A 360 1.98 12.66 -31.55
CA ASP A 360 2.73 13.36 -32.62
C ASP A 360 3.29 14.72 -32.17
N GLY A 361 3.15 15.04 -30.86
CA GLY A 361 3.48 16.33 -30.26
C GLY A 361 2.28 17.28 -30.16
N GLY A 362 1.13 16.94 -30.78
CA GLY A 362 -0.12 17.66 -30.62
C GLY A 362 -0.78 17.37 -29.29
N THR A 363 -1.42 18.37 -28.67
CA THR A 363 -2.14 18.26 -27.40
C THR A 363 -3.46 19.01 -27.44
N SER A 364 -4.39 18.66 -26.51
CA SER A 364 -5.66 19.37 -26.35
C SER A 364 -6.17 19.27 -24.92
N THR A 365 -6.95 20.27 -24.48
CA THR A 365 -7.69 20.24 -23.20
C THR A 365 -9.21 20.22 -23.42
N ALA A 366 -9.66 20.15 -24.65
CA ALA A 366 -11.09 20.07 -24.96
C ALA A 366 -11.69 18.74 -24.48
N ALA A 367 -12.95 18.77 -24.10
CA ALA A 367 -13.63 17.54 -23.67
C ALA A 367 -13.69 16.49 -24.79
N THR A 368 -13.98 16.91 -26.02
CA THR A 368 -14.08 16.05 -27.22
C THR A 368 -13.34 16.68 -28.39
N PRO A 369 -12.01 16.55 -28.45
CA PRO A 369 -11.22 17.16 -29.52
C PRO A 369 -11.31 16.36 -30.81
N THR A 370 -11.00 17.05 -31.91
CA THR A 370 -10.58 16.43 -33.18
C THR A 370 -9.10 16.73 -33.40
N HIS A 371 -8.37 15.81 -34.01
CA HIS A 371 -6.97 15.99 -34.34
C HIS A 371 -6.65 15.46 -35.74
N THR A 372 -5.79 16.17 -36.48
CA THR A 372 -5.35 15.72 -37.82
C THR A 372 -3.86 15.46 -37.78
N PHE A 373 -3.49 14.20 -37.95
CA PHE A 373 -2.09 13.79 -38.04
C PHE A 373 -1.47 14.30 -39.34
N THR A 374 -0.33 14.99 -39.22
CA THR A 374 0.38 15.53 -40.39
C THR A 374 1.02 14.41 -41.22
N ASN A 375 1.44 13.33 -40.57
CA ASN A 375 2.10 12.21 -41.23
C ASN A 375 1.32 10.93 -41.01
N ASP A 376 1.42 10.01 -41.96
CA ASP A 376 0.96 8.64 -41.75
C ASP A 376 1.85 7.97 -40.67
N GLY A 377 1.20 7.23 -39.77
CA GLY A 377 1.88 6.61 -38.61
C GLY A 377 0.95 5.79 -37.73
N ILE A 378 1.50 5.22 -36.67
CA ILE A 378 0.74 4.55 -35.59
C ILE A 378 1.00 5.32 -34.30
N TYR A 379 -0.03 5.93 -33.76
CA TYR A 379 0.02 6.90 -32.69
C TYR A 379 -0.60 6.37 -31.41
N ASN A 380 0.07 6.64 -30.29
CA ASN A 380 -0.47 6.40 -28.95
C ASN A 380 -1.22 7.65 -28.50
N VAL A 381 -2.53 7.65 -28.62
CA VAL A 381 -3.38 8.74 -28.11
C VAL A 381 -3.67 8.49 -26.64
N THR A 382 -3.33 9.48 -25.82
CA THR A 382 -3.46 9.42 -24.37
C THR A 382 -4.48 10.45 -23.89
N LEU A 383 -5.40 10.04 -23.04
CA LEU A 383 -6.28 10.91 -22.26
C LEU A 383 -5.90 10.80 -20.79
N THR A 384 -5.53 11.91 -20.19
CA THR A 384 -5.47 12.08 -18.74
C THR A 384 -6.64 12.92 -18.28
N ALA A 385 -7.49 12.39 -17.42
CA ALA A 385 -8.60 13.11 -16.82
C ALA A 385 -8.37 13.30 -15.33
N THR A 386 -8.71 14.48 -14.83
CA THR A 386 -8.38 14.91 -13.47
C THR A 386 -9.61 15.46 -12.75
N ASN A 387 -9.71 15.17 -11.45
CA ASN A 387 -10.61 15.83 -10.50
C ASN A 387 -9.86 16.16 -9.20
N ALA A 388 -10.57 16.60 -8.17
CA ALA A 388 -9.98 16.92 -6.87
C ALA A 388 -9.29 15.73 -6.18
N SER A 389 -9.68 14.49 -6.54
CA SER A 389 -9.12 13.24 -5.97
C SER A 389 -7.88 12.74 -6.71
N GLY A 390 -7.56 13.34 -7.85
CA GLY A 390 -6.38 12.98 -8.63
C GLY A 390 -6.69 12.74 -10.10
N SER A 391 -5.77 12.06 -10.78
CA SER A 391 -5.85 11.82 -12.23
C SER A 391 -5.78 10.34 -12.53
N ASN A 392 -6.49 9.93 -13.60
CA ASN A 392 -6.33 8.64 -14.25
C ASN A 392 -6.03 8.84 -15.73
N THR A 393 -5.42 7.84 -16.35
CA THR A 393 -4.95 7.92 -17.74
C THR A 393 -5.28 6.65 -18.51
N VAL A 394 -5.79 6.81 -19.72
CA VAL A 394 -6.02 5.72 -20.69
C VAL A 394 -5.30 6.05 -22.00
N ARG A 395 -4.75 5.03 -22.64
CA ARG A 395 -4.07 5.12 -23.94
C ARG A 395 -4.73 4.20 -24.95
N LYS A 396 -4.84 4.66 -26.20
CA LYS A 396 -5.32 3.84 -27.33
C LYS A 396 -4.48 4.08 -28.58
N LEU A 397 -4.32 3.02 -29.38
CA LEU A 397 -3.63 3.06 -30.66
C LEU A 397 -4.58 3.56 -31.76
N PHE A 398 -4.10 4.51 -32.58
CA PHE A 398 -4.76 4.96 -33.80
C PHE A 398 -3.80 4.90 -34.98
N VAL A 399 -4.32 4.52 -36.13
CA VAL A 399 -3.57 4.36 -37.37
C VAL A 399 -3.99 5.47 -38.35
N ALA A 400 -3.06 6.37 -38.64
CA ALA A 400 -3.18 7.35 -39.71
C ALA A 400 -2.44 6.80 -40.93
N ASN A 401 -3.13 6.51 -42.01
CA ASN A 401 -2.53 5.89 -43.21
C ASN A 401 -3.19 6.31 -44.53
N ALA A 402 -3.76 7.52 -44.57
CA ALA A 402 -4.50 8.02 -45.73
C ALA A 402 -3.67 8.05 -47.02
N SER A 403 -2.36 8.28 -46.90
CA SER A 403 -1.42 8.33 -48.00
C SER A 403 -0.58 7.08 -48.17
N THR A 404 -0.74 6.10 -47.28
CA THR A 404 0.06 4.87 -47.25
C THR A 404 -0.41 3.89 -48.33
N PRO A 405 0.47 3.40 -49.22
CA PRO A 405 0.09 2.36 -50.17
C PRO A 405 -0.20 1.03 -49.46
N ALA A 406 -0.98 0.16 -50.07
CA ALA A 406 -1.18 -1.20 -49.56
C ALA A 406 0.18 -1.90 -49.38
N LEU A 407 0.36 -2.63 -48.27
CA LEU A 407 1.58 -3.37 -48.01
C LEU A 407 1.81 -4.42 -49.10
N THR A 408 2.98 -4.39 -49.68
CA THR A 408 3.45 -5.36 -50.68
C THR A 408 4.72 -6.07 -50.19
N ASN A 409 5.05 -7.20 -50.83
CA ASN A 409 6.30 -7.88 -50.49
C ASN A 409 7.54 -6.99 -50.71
N ALA A 410 7.53 -6.13 -51.73
CA ALA A 410 8.62 -5.20 -51.98
C ALA A 410 8.74 -4.13 -50.87
N LEU A 411 7.61 -3.63 -50.38
CA LEU A 411 7.57 -2.73 -49.22
C LEU A 411 8.03 -3.43 -47.93
N LEU A 412 7.70 -4.68 -47.71
CA LEU A 412 8.16 -5.43 -46.55
C LEU A 412 9.71 -5.58 -46.54
N GLN A 413 10.31 -5.71 -47.71
CA GLN A 413 11.77 -5.88 -47.92
C GLN A 413 12.60 -4.59 -47.83
N GLY A 414 12.01 -3.43 -47.65
CA GLY A 414 12.67 -2.12 -47.77
C GLY A 414 13.77 -1.78 -46.76
N GLY A 415 14.01 -2.63 -45.75
CA GLY A 415 15.01 -2.42 -44.70
C GLY A 415 14.76 -3.35 -43.50
N ALA A 416 15.61 -3.26 -42.49
CA ALA A 416 15.40 -4.00 -41.23
C ALA A 416 14.34 -3.32 -40.36
N TRP A 417 13.48 -4.14 -39.77
CA TRP A 417 12.45 -3.72 -38.82
C TRP A 417 12.96 -3.91 -37.41
N LYS A 418 12.55 -3.03 -36.46
CA LYS A 418 12.81 -3.14 -35.03
C LYS A 418 11.52 -3.01 -34.26
N VAL A 419 11.44 -3.59 -33.08
CA VAL A 419 10.33 -3.33 -32.18
C VAL A 419 10.40 -1.87 -31.72
N ARG A 420 9.30 -1.14 -31.83
CA ARG A 420 9.23 0.27 -31.39
C ARG A 420 9.46 0.37 -29.88
N ALA A 421 10.43 1.16 -29.45
CA ALA A 421 10.71 1.38 -28.03
C ALA A 421 9.78 2.46 -27.44
N ASP A 422 8.48 2.16 -27.34
CA ASP A 422 7.46 3.08 -26.83
C ASP A 422 6.31 2.30 -26.19
N GLU A 423 5.39 3.00 -25.51
CA GLU A 423 4.15 2.41 -25.00
C GLU A 423 3.33 1.74 -26.12
N LEU A 424 2.55 0.74 -25.76
CA LEU A 424 1.71 -0.01 -26.71
C LEU A 424 2.51 -0.48 -27.95
N SER A 425 3.70 -1.02 -27.73
CA SER A 425 4.56 -1.52 -28.81
C SER A 425 4.77 -3.04 -28.75
N LEU A 426 4.56 -3.63 -27.58
CA LEU A 426 4.53 -5.07 -27.32
C LEU A 426 3.46 -5.32 -26.26
N PHE A 427 2.45 -6.12 -26.61
CA PHE A 427 1.29 -6.33 -25.74
C PHE A 427 0.52 -7.60 -26.08
N VAL A 428 -0.30 -8.04 -25.13
CA VAL A 428 -1.15 -9.24 -25.23
C VAL A 428 -2.56 -8.95 -24.73
N GLY A 429 -3.55 -9.58 -25.33
CA GLY A 429 -4.94 -9.41 -24.93
C GLY A 429 -5.89 -10.49 -25.46
N PRO A 430 -7.20 -10.39 -25.08
CA PRO A 430 -8.23 -11.40 -25.35
C PRO A 430 -8.81 -11.38 -26.78
N ALA A 431 -8.20 -10.65 -27.69
CA ALA A 431 -8.59 -10.59 -29.09
C ALA A 431 -7.40 -10.23 -29.97
N MET A 432 -7.53 -10.40 -31.29
CA MET A 432 -6.50 -10.01 -32.25
C MET A 432 -6.22 -8.51 -32.17
N GLY A 433 -5.00 -8.14 -31.78
CA GLY A 433 -4.58 -6.74 -31.63
C GLY A 433 -5.06 -6.05 -30.36
N SER A 434 -5.62 -6.76 -29.40
CA SER A 434 -5.99 -6.20 -28.12
C SER A 434 -4.85 -6.19 -27.10
N TYR A 435 -4.93 -5.36 -26.06
CA TYR A 435 -3.87 -5.12 -25.08
C TYR A 435 -4.35 -5.11 -23.62
N GLU A 436 -5.55 -5.65 -23.36
CA GLU A 436 -6.20 -5.60 -22.06
C GLU A 436 -5.54 -6.46 -20.98
N TRP A 437 -4.73 -7.48 -21.36
CA TRP A 437 -4.10 -8.34 -20.37
C TRP A 437 -2.75 -7.81 -19.91
N TYR A 438 -1.89 -7.35 -20.85
CA TYR A 438 -0.59 -6.82 -20.50
C TYR A 438 0.00 -5.98 -21.62
N VAL A 439 0.65 -4.90 -21.22
CA VAL A 439 1.44 -4.02 -22.09
C VAL A 439 2.82 -3.88 -21.49
N VAL A 440 3.87 -4.08 -22.28
CA VAL A 440 5.22 -3.78 -21.83
C VAL A 440 5.37 -2.26 -21.70
N PRO A 441 5.68 -1.74 -20.48
CA PRO A 441 5.83 -0.30 -20.28
C PRO A 441 6.98 0.29 -21.10
N LYS A 442 6.87 1.55 -21.50
CA LYS A 442 7.96 2.26 -22.19
C LYS A 442 9.26 2.27 -21.39
N SER A 443 9.17 2.44 -20.07
CA SER A 443 10.33 2.37 -19.17
C SER A 443 11.09 1.06 -19.31
N ASP A 444 10.36 -0.05 -19.42
CA ASP A 444 10.94 -1.38 -19.60
C ASP A 444 11.53 -1.55 -21.00
N MET A 445 10.84 -1.09 -22.04
CA MET A 445 11.36 -1.10 -23.42
C MET A 445 12.66 -0.30 -23.58
N LEU A 446 12.87 0.71 -22.75
CA LEU A 446 14.10 1.51 -22.71
C LEU A 446 15.13 1.00 -21.68
N GLY A 447 14.75 0.10 -20.81
CA GLY A 447 15.55 -0.45 -19.71
C GLY A 447 15.73 -1.95 -19.78
N SER A 448 14.99 -2.70 -18.98
CA SER A 448 15.14 -4.16 -18.83
C SER A 448 14.83 -4.99 -20.10
N TRP A 449 14.15 -4.40 -21.10
CA TRP A 449 13.80 -4.99 -22.39
C TRP A 449 14.51 -4.29 -23.57
N ALA A 450 15.50 -3.46 -23.31
CA ALA A 450 16.16 -2.67 -24.38
C ALA A 450 16.81 -3.54 -25.48
N CYS A 451 17.26 -4.75 -25.14
CA CYS A 451 17.79 -5.70 -26.10
C CYS A 451 16.74 -6.17 -27.12
N LEU A 452 15.46 -6.19 -26.76
CA LEU A 452 14.40 -6.51 -27.72
C LEU A 452 14.19 -5.35 -28.72
N ALA A 453 14.34 -4.12 -28.28
CA ALA A 453 14.15 -2.93 -29.11
C ALA A 453 15.34 -2.67 -30.07
N ASN A 454 16.53 -3.28 -29.82
CA ASN A 454 17.68 -3.17 -30.70
C ASN A 454 17.73 -4.27 -31.76
N ASP A 455 16.98 -5.38 -31.60
CA ASP A 455 16.90 -6.48 -32.54
C ASP A 455 16.45 -6.02 -33.93
N GLU A 456 17.04 -6.60 -34.96
CA GLU A 456 16.73 -6.31 -36.36
C GLU A 456 16.12 -7.52 -37.07
N PHE A 457 14.98 -7.31 -37.70
CA PHE A 457 14.24 -8.32 -38.46
C PHE A 457 14.22 -7.92 -39.94
N LYS A 458 14.75 -8.76 -40.81
CA LYS A 458 14.96 -8.40 -42.23
C LYS A 458 14.32 -9.41 -43.16
N PHE A 459 13.49 -8.92 -44.07
CA PHE A 459 12.92 -9.63 -45.18
C PHE A 459 13.70 -9.30 -46.46
N SER A 460 14.13 -10.31 -47.18
CA SER A 460 14.98 -10.18 -48.37
C SER A 460 14.34 -10.84 -49.60
N ALA A 461 14.82 -10.48 -50.77
CA ALA A 461 14.37 -11.10 -52.03
C ALA A 461 14.53 -12.61 -52.01
N GLY A 462 13.68 -13.32 -52.74
CA GLY A 462 13.70 -14.78 -52.76
C GLY A 462 13.07 -15.48 -51.56
N GLY A 463 12.36 -14.72 -50.67
CA GLY A 463 11.71 -15.29 -49.50
C GLY A 463 12.67 -15.58 -48.35
N VAL A 464 13.83 -14.92 -48.32
CA VAL A 464 14.83 -15.08 -47.26
C VAL A 464 14.47 -14.14 -46.09
N TYR A 465 14.46 -14.70 -44.88
CA TYR A 465 14.27 -13.99 -43.64
C TYR A 465 15.49 -14.15 -42.73
N SER A 466 15.89 -13.11 -42.10
CA SER A 466 16.93 -13.11 -41.06
C SER A 466 16.58 -12.19 -39.92
N TYR A 467 17.07 -12.52 -38.73
CA TYR A 467 17.08 -11.59 -37.61
C TYR A 467 18.48 -11.50 -36.99
N ASP A 468 18.78 -10.36 -36.40
CA ASP A 468 20.03 -10.04 -35.75
C ASP A 468 19.75 -9.48 -34.35
N THR A 469 20.11 -10.23 -33.33
CA THR A 469 19.91 -9.90 -31.92
C THR A 469 20.92 -8.89 -31.38
N LYS A 470 21.86 -8.43 -32.22
CA LYS A 470 22.93 -7.48 -31.80
C LYS A 470 23.80 -8.02 -30.66
N GLY A 471 23.80 -9.32 -30.41
CA GLY A 471 24.64 -10.00 -29.42
C GLY A 471 23.99 -10.20 -28.05
N ASP A 472 22.74 -9.81 -27.90
CA ASP A 472 21.94 -10.11 -26.70
C ASP A 472 20.47 -10.37 -27.06
N VAL A 473 19.75 -11.04 -26.17
CA VAL A 473 18.33 -11.41 -26.35
C VAL A 473 17.57 -11.25 -25.04
N ARG A 474 16.34 -10.82 -25.12
CA ARG A 474 15.45 -10.78 -23.96
C ARG A 474 15.05 -12.21 -23.54
N ASN A 475 15.48 -12.66 -22.37
CA ASN A 475 14.95 -13.85 -21.72
C ASN A 475 13.84 -13.45 -20.75
N ASP A 476 12.59 -13.83 -21.06
CA ASP A 476 11.41 -13.62 -20.22
C ASP A 476 11.05 -14.92 -19.46
N GLY A 477 12.06 -15.57 -18.88
CA GLY A 477 11.90 -16.80 -18.11
C GLY A 477 11.80 -18.08 -18.95
N TYR A 478 11.59 -18.01 -20.27
CA TYR A 478 11.49 -19.18 -21.15
C TYR A 478 12.75 -20.06 -21.13
N MET A 479 13.91 -19.42 -21.02
CA MET A 479 15.22 -20.09 -21.01
C MET A 479 15.63 -20.52 -19.59
N GLY A 480 14.82 -20.29 -18.57
CA GLY A 480 15.20 -20.39 -17.17
C GLY A 480 15.90 -19.14 -16.66
N ASP A 481 16.46 -19.20 -15.45
CA ASP A 481 17.20 -18.08 -14.85
C ASP A 481 18.61 -17.94 -15.44
N PRO A 482 19.14 -16.68 -15.47
CA PRO A 482 18.49 -15.44 -15.09
C PRO A 482 17.54 -14.90 -16.16
N THR A 483 16.49 -14.17 -15.72
CA THR A 483 15.67 -13.36 -16.63
C THR A 483 16.40 -12.06 -16.98
N GLY A 484 16.06 -11.44 -18.11
CA GLY A 484 16.64 -10.17 -18.55
C GLY A 484 17.23 -10.23 -19.96
N CYS A 485 18.01 -9.20 -20.33
CA CYS A 485 18.78 -9.21 -21.55
C CYS A 485 20.04 -10.06 -21.36
N LEU A 486 20.13 -11.17 -22.10
CA LEU A 486 21.23 -12.12 -22.01
C LEU A 486 22.10 -12.06 -23.24
N THR A 487 23.41 -11.99 -23.06
CA THR A 487 24.38 -12.09 -24.14
C THR A 487 24.40 -13.49 -24.73
N ASP A 488 24.89 -13.62 -25.97
CA ASP A 488 25.09 -14.91 -26.63
C ASP A 488 25.91 -15.90 -25.79
N ALA A 489 26.88 -15.42 -25.01
CA ALA A 489 27.68 -16.25 -24.11
C ALA A 489 26.86 -16.74 -22.91
N GLN A 490 26.03 -15.91 -22.33
CA GLN A 490 25.11 -16.28 -21.25
C GLN A 490 24.06 -17.27 -21.73
N LEU A 491 23.48 -17.05 -22.92
CA LEU A 491 22.55 -17.99 -23.55
C LEU A 491 23.19 -19.35 -23.80
N ALA A 492 24.46 -19.39 -24.20
CA ALA A 492 25.18 -20.63 -24.41
C ALA A 492 25.47 -21.41 -23.12
N ALA A 493 25.52 -20.71 -21.97
CA ALA A 493 25.73 -21.31 -20.65
C ALA A 493 24.44 -21.86 -20.03
N ILE A 494 23.29 -21.31 -20.40
CA ILE A 494 21.97 -21.78 -19.97
C ILE A 494 21.58 -22.90 -20.96
N ALA A 495 21.49 -24.13 -20.56
CA ALA A 495 20.99 -25.27 -21.29
C ALA A 495 20.96 -25.20 -22.84
N THR A 496 20.80 -26.31 -23.50
CA THR A 496 20.94 -26.57 -24.92
C THR A 496 20.14 -25.67 -25.88
N ASP A 497 19.26 -24.80 -25.41
CA ASP A 497 18.27 -24.09 -26.25
C ASP A 497 18.42 -22.59 -26.39
N GLY A 498 19.26 -21.91 -25.60
CA GLY A 498 19.64 -20.55 -25.83
C GLY A 498 20.16 -20.26 -27.24
N ARG A 499 20.70 -21.28 -27.87
CA ARG A 499 21.14 -21.27 -29.28
C ARG A 499 20.02 -21.03 -30.29
N LYS A 500 18.76 -21.34 -29.95
CA LYS A 500 17.61 -21.22 -30.87
C LYS A 500 17.10 -19.81 -31.04
N LEU A 501 17.53 -18.90 -30.17
CA LEU A 501 17.20 -17.46 -30.23
C LEU A 501 18.37 -16.62 -30.77
N LYS A 502 19.47 -17.24 -31.20
CA LYS A 502 20.62 -16.53 -31.78
C LYS A 502 20.32 -15.94 -33.15
N THR A 503 21.08 -14.91 -33.48
CA THR A 503 21.18 -14.38 -34.85
C THR A 503 21.29 -15.53 -35.88
N GLU A 504 20.38 -15.52 -36.84
CA GLU A 504 20.34 -16.50 -37.94
C GLU A 504 19.97 -15.80 -39.26
N ALA A 505 20.70 -16.13 -40.32
CA ALA A 505 20.57 -15.45 -41.60
C ALA A 505 19.78 -16.23 -42.67
N ASN A 506 19.39 -17.48 -42.40
CA ASN A 506 18.89 -18.36 -43.46
C ASN A 506 17.47 -18.90 -43.23
N HIS A 507 16.69 -18.21 -42.44
CA HIS A 507 15.26 -18.46 -42.34
C HIS A 507 14.54 -18.09 -43.63
N SER A 508 13.34 -18.57 -43.78
CA SER A 508 12.48 -18.21 -44.91
C SER A 508 11.22 -17.47 -44.46
N TYR A 509 10.59 -16.78 -45.37
CA TYR A 509 9.26 -16.22 -45.15
C TYR A 509 8.39 -16.30 -46.39
N THR A 510 7.09 -16.25 -46.15
CA THR A 510 6.07 -16.01 -47.17
C THR A 510 5.24 -14.79 -46.80
N PHE A 511 4.82 -14.05 -47.80
CA PHE A 511 3.92 -12.91 -47.64
C PHE A 511 2.67 -13.13 -48.51
N THR A 512 1.50 -13.10 -47.88
CA THR A 512 0.21 -13.11 -48.54
C THR A 512 -0.41 -11.73 -48.42
N PRO A 513 -0.66 -10.97 -49.48
CA PRO A 513 -1.28 -9.66 -49.39
C PRO A 513 -2.72 -9.76 -48.89
N ALA A 514 -3.24 -8.66 -48.36
CA ALA A 514 -4.66 -8.54 -47.98
C ALA A 514 -5.57 -8.73 -49.19
N SER A 515 -6.70 -9.39 -48.99
CA SER A 515 -7.68 -9.63 -50.04
C SER A 515 -9.10 -9.64 -49.47
N GLY A 516 -9.95 -8.75 -49.95
CA GLY A 516 -11.31 -8.57 -49.42
C GLY A 516 -11.28 -8.19 -47.93
N SER A 517 -11.88 -9.00 -47.08
CA SER A 517 -11.87 -8.84 -45.62
C SER A 517 -10.61 -9.46 -44.94
N ASP A 518 -9.84 -10.23 -45.69
CA ASP A 518 -8.69 -10.95 -45.12
C ASP A 518 -7.51 -10.02 -44.98
N ARG A 519 -6.86 -10.06 -43.81
CA ARG A 519 -5.65 -9.30 -43.55
C ARG A 519 -4.46 -9.89 -44.30
N ALA A 520 -3.47 -9.05 -44.57
CA ALA A 520 -2.17 -9.56 -45.04
C ALA A 520 -1.54 -10.47 -43.97
N VAL A 521 -0.84 -11.50 -44.43
CA VAL A 521 -0.20 -12.49 -43.58
C VAL A 521 1.29 -12.59 -43.89
N ILE A 522 2.10 -12.59 -42.84
CA ILE A 522 3.53 -12.87 -42.87
C ILE A 522 3.73 -14.21 -42.14
N THR A 523 4.34 -15.18 -42.82
CA THR A 523 4.74 -16.42 -42.15
C THR A 523 6.26 -16.54 -42.22
N VAL A 524 6.93 -16.60 -41.06
CA VAL A 524 8.36 -16.84 -40.94
C VAL A 524 8.59 -18.33 -40.61
N ALA A 525 9.58 -18.95 -41.24
CA ALA A 525 9.84 -20.36 -41.07
C ALA A 525 11.33 -20.64 -40.80
N ASN A 526 11.58 -21.67 -39.99
CA ASN A 526 12.93 -22.11 -39.61
C ASN A 526 13.77 -22.47 -40.81
N ALA A 527 15.06 -22.17 -40.75
CA ALA A 527 16.04 -22.64 -41.72
C ALA A 527 16.09 -24.17 -41.74
N ALA A 528 16.16 -24.77 -42.91
CA ALA A 528 16.30 -26.20 -43.04
C ALA A 528 17.64 -26.68 -42.43
N GLY A 529 17.55 -27.50 -41.39
CA GLY A 529 18.72 -27.95 -40.61
C GLY A 529 19.37 -26.91 -39.72
N GLY A 530 18.73 -25.72 -39.56
CA GLY A 530 19.17 -24.63 -38.68
C GLY A 530 18.99 -24.95 -37.21
N ASN A 531 19.77 -24.27 -36.36
CA ASN A 531 19.74 -24.41 -34.91
C ASN A 531 18.96 -23.27 -34.20
N SER A 532 18.33 -22.38 -34.95
CA SER A 532 17.54 -21.27 -34.41
C SER A 532 16.09 -21.33 -34.90
N SER A 533 15.20 -20.71 -34.13
CA SER A 533 13.77 -20.60 -34.45
C SER A 533 13.46 -19.23 -35.05
N ALA A 534 12.74 -19.24 -36.18
CA ALA A 534 12.28 -18.00 -36.78
C ALA A 534 11.15 -17.39 -35.94
N PHE A 535 11.27 -16.14 -35.60
CA PHE A 535 10.22 -15.31 -34.96
C PHE A 535 10.33 -13.88 -35.47
N LEU A 536 9.28 -13.09 -35.24
CA LEU A 536 9.23 -11.67 -35.56
C LEU A 536 8.84 -10.90 -34.30
N GLY A 537 9.61 -9.91 -33.92
CA GLY A 537 9.39 -9.09 -32.74
C GLY A 537 9.80 -9.79 -31.45
N PHE A 538 8.96 -10.68 -30.91
CA PHE A 538 9.20 -11.38 -29.67
C PHE A 538 9.00 -12.90 -29.87
N TYR A 539 9.84 -13.73 -29.27
CA TYR A 539 9.83 -15.19 -29.48
C TYR A 539 8.73 -15.93 -28.71
N LYS A 540 8.09 -15.26 -27.73
CA LYS A 540 7.13 -15.93 -26.83
C LYS A 540 5.91 -16.50 -27.56
N PRO A 541 5.23 -15.76 -28.46
CA PRO A 541 4.06 -16.27 -29.15
C PRO A 541 4.42 -17.20 -30.30
N TYR A 542 3.58 -18.23 -30.50
CA TYR A 542 3.48 -18.99 -31.73
C TYR A 542 2.01 -19.22 -32.09
N TYR A 543 1.72 -19.55 -33.33
CA TYR A 543 0.34 -19.73 -33.80
C TYR A 543 -0.35 -20.91 -33.09
N GLY A 544 -1.24 -20.60 -32.14
CA GLY A 544 -1.95 -21.56 -31.30
C GLY A 544 -1.35 -21.77 -29.91
N GLY A 545 -0.46 -20.86 -29.42
CA GLY A 545 0.08 -20.94 -28.07
C GLY A 545 1.23 -20.00 -27.76
N GLU A 546 1.83 -20.21 -26.61
CA GLU A 546 2.97 -19.46 -26.09
C GLU A 546 4.07 -20.38 -25.56
N ASN A 547 5.29 -19.88 -25.58
CA ASN A 547 6.45 -20.50 -24.97
C ASN A 547 6.58 -20.05 -23.51
N PHE A 548 6.12 -20.85 -22.54
CA PHE A 548 6.11 -20.45 -21.12
C PHE A 548 7.28 -20.96 -20.29
N THR A 549 7.72 -22.18 -20.51
CA THR A 549 8.77 -22.79 -19.70
C THR A 549 9.54 -23.83 -20.52
N PRO A 550 10.80 -24.09 -20.17
CA PRO A 550 11.65 -25.08 -20.85
C PRO A 550 11.34 -26.52 -20.42
N THR A 551 10.07 -26.90 -20.34
CA THR A 551 9.72 -28.31 -20.02
C THR A 551 10.16 -29.28 -21.10
N ASN A 552 10.39 -28.80 -22.30
CA ASN A 552 11.08 -29.52 -23.35
C ASN A 552 11.89 -28.55 -24.21
N PRO A 553 13.13 -28.31 -23.85
CA PRO A 553 14.01 -27.41 -24.59
C PRO A 553 14.28 -27.83 -26.05
N ALA A 554 13.97 -29.05 -26.45
CA ALA A 554 14.15 -29.48 -27.82
C ALA A 554 13.12 -28.89 -28.80
N THR A 555 12.04 -28.25 -28.33
CA THR A 555 10.95 -27.79 -29.20
C THR A 555 10.44 -26.41 -28.85
N ILE A 556 11.10 -25.35 -29.29
CA ILE A 556 10.49 -24.01 -29.34
C ILE A 556 9.23 -24.10 -30.23
N ASN A 557 8.24 -23.25 -29.91
CA ASN A 557 6.96 -23.15 -30.62
C ASN A 557 6.19 -24.49 -30.64
N ASN A 558 6.32 -25.27 -29.57
CA ASN A 558 5.71 -26.62 -29.50
C ASN A 558 6.02 -27.49 -30.73
N GLY A 559 7.25 -27.39 -31.24
CA GLY A 559 7.70 -28.09 -32.42
C GLY A 559 7.26 -27.49 -33.76
N ALA A 560 6.56 -26.37 -33.76
CA ALA A 560 6.19 -25.69 -35.00
C ALA A 560 7.45 -25.17 -35.72
N THR A 561 7.51 -25.39 -37.01
CA THR A 561 8.63 -24.96 -37.86
C THR A 561 8.40 -23.58 -38.47
N SER A 562 7.23 -22.97 -38.25
CA SER A 562 6.88 -21.63 -38.75
C SER A 562 5.89 -20.95 -37.83
N ILE A 563 5.91 -19.61 -37.85
CA ILE A 563 4.97 -18.75 -37.10
C ILE A 563 4.25 -17.84 -38.09
N ARG A 564 2.90 -17.78 -37.96
CA ARG A 564 2.01 -16.94 -38.76
C ARG A 564 1.68 -15.65 -37.99
N TYR A 565 1.86 -14.52 -38.65
CA TYR A 565 1.49 -13.20 -38.16
C TYR A 565 0.48 -12.56 -39.11
N GLU A 566 -0.59 -11.97 -38.56
CA GLU A 566 -1.52 -11.13 -39.30
C GLU A 566 -1.09 -9.68 -39.21
N VAL A 567 -1.16 -8.94 -40.31
CA VAL A 567 -0.86 -7.51 -40.36
C VAL A 567 -2.12 -6.75 -40.01
N MET A 568 -2.13 -6.11 -38.83
CA MET A 568 -3.23 -5.27 -38.37
C MET A 568 -3.23 -3.92 -39.07
N ALA A 569 -2.05 -3.36 -39.30
CA ALA A 569 -1.89 -2.11 -40.01
C ALA A 569 -0.48 -1.96 -40.60
N TYR A 570 -0.39 -1.17 -41.66
CA TYR A 570 0.86 -0.62 -42.18
C TYR A 570 0.67 0.89 -42.38
N ALA A 571 1.67 1.67 -41.97
CA ALA A 571 1.68 3.11 -42.16
C ALA A 571 3.07 3.56 -42.61
N LYS A 572 3.14 4.49 -43.55
CA LYS A 572 4.38 4.96 -44.13
C LYS A 572 4.37 6.49 -44.31
N SER A 573 5.24 7.16 -43.61
CA SER A 573 5.58 8.57 -43.84
C SER A 573 6.84 8.73 -44.68
N ALA A 574 7.27 9.96 -44.91
CA ALA A 574 8.51 10.24 -45.61
C ALA A 574 9.75 9.76 -44.84
N THR A 575 9.69 9.63 -43.53
CA THR A 575 10.84 9.35 -42.65
C THR A 575 10.74 8.09 -41.84
N LYS A 576 9.54 7.50 -41.72
CA LYS A 576 9.30 6.30 -40.88
C LYS A 576 8.27 5.41 -41.53
N GLU A 577 8.45 4.12 -41.32
CA GLU A 577 7.46 3.09 -41.64
C GLU A 577 7.13 2.30 -40.39
N TYR A 578 5.85 1.93 -40.26
CA TYR A 578 5.31 1.18 -39.15
C TYR A 578 4.63 -0.07 -39.66
N LEU A 579 4.86 -1.19 -38.97
CA LEU A 579 4.22 -2.45 -39.25
C LEU A 579 3.62 -2.98 -37.95
N TYR A 580 2.33 -3.01 -37.85
CA TYR A 580 1.59 -3.59 -36.74
C TYR A 580 1.20 -5.02 -37.08
N VAL A 581 1.76 -5.98 -36.37
CA VAL A 581 1.51 -7.42 -36.55
C VAL A 581 1.00 -8.04 -35.27
N THR A 582 0.23 -9.11 -35.43
CA THR A 582 -0.31 -9.89 -34.32
C THR A 582 -0.19 -11.37 -34.59
N CYS A 583 0.10 -12.15 -33.55
CA CYS A 583 0.13 -13.61 -33.58
C CYS A 583 -1.00 -14.15 -32.71
N ASP A 584 -1.89 -14.92 -33.32
CA ASP A 584 -2.95 -15.63 -32.61
C ASP A 584 -2.35 -16.76 -31.76
N ILE A 585 -2.48 -16.65 -30.43
CA ILE A 585 -1.99 -17.64 -29.46
C ILE A 585 -3.11 -18.52 -28.90
N SER A 586 -4.36 -18.31 -29.33
CA SER A 586 -5.47 -19.14 -28.87
C SER A 586 -5.29 -20.60 -29.34
N ALA A 587 -5.53 -21.55 -28.44
CA ALA A 587 -5.38 -22.98 -28.75
C ALA A 587 -6.23 -23.41 -29.95
N ASP A 588 -7.43 -22.85 -30.05
CA ASP A 588 -8.37 -23.12 -31.15
C ASP A 588 -8.08 -22.29 -32.41
N LYS A 589 -7.09 -21.39 -32.36
CA LYS A 589 -6.72 -20.52 -33.50
C LYS A 589 -7.88 -19.67 -34.02
N ASN A 590 -8.70 -19.19 -33.10
CA ASN A 590 -9.92 -18.43 -33.37
C ASN A 590 -9.80 -16.94 -33.09
N GLY A 591 -8.59 -16.47 -32.75
CA GLY A 591 -8.29 -15.07 -32.45
C GLY A 591 -8.74 -14.58 -31.07
N SER A 592 -9.10 -15.50 -30.16
CA SER A 592 -9.51 -15.16 -28.79
C SER A 592 -8.35 -14.83 -27.84
N ALA A 593 -7.12 -14.84 -28.32
CA ALA A 593 -5.94 -14.38 -27.60
C ALA A 593 -4.82 -14.04 -28.59
N SER A 594 -4.13 -12.95 -28.41
CA SER A 594 -3.01 -12.62 -29.31
C SER A 594 -1.91 -11.81 -28.64
N TRP A 595 -0.67 -12.03 -29.08
CA TRP A 595 0.46 -11.12 -28.91
C TRP A 595 0.60 -10.20 -30.11
N SER A 596 0.86 -8.94 -29.85
CA SER A 596 0.95 -7.92 -30.88
C SER A 596 2.21 -7.08 -30.75
N PHE A 597 2.75 -6.66 -31.87
CA PHE A 597 3.98 -5.89 -31.97
C PHE A 597 3.83 -4.72 -32.93
N ILE A 598 4.35 -3.56 -32.55
CA ILE A 598 4.56 -2.43 -33.45
C ILE A 598 6.04 -2.42 -33.83
N LEU A 599 6.31 -2.70 -35.11
CA LEU A 599 7.64 -2.62 -35.68
C LEU A 599 7.81 -1.27 -36.39
N VAL A 600 9.04 -0.76 -36.40
CA VAL A 600 9.40 0.53 -37.02
C VAL A 600 10.71 0.40 -37.77
N ARG A 601 10.87 1.18 -38.82
CA ARG A 601 12.13 1.42 -39.52
C ARG A 601 12.20 2.81 -40.13
#